data_1b3a37464f704d5fbd41e9ebe103ab42
#
_entry.id   1b3a37464f704d5fbd41e9ebe103ab42
#
_cell.length_a   1.000
_cell.length_b   1.000
_cell.length_c   1.000
_cell.angle_alpha   90.00
_cell.angle_beta   90.00
_cell.angle_gamma   90.00
#
_symmetry.space_group_name_H-M   'P 1'
#
loop_
_entity.id
_entity.type
_entity.pdbx_description
1 polymer ?
#
loop_
_entity_poly.entity_id
_entity_poly.type
_entity_poly.pdbx_seq_one_letter_code
_entity_poly.pdbx_strand_id
1 'polypeptide(L)'
;MGRKRKFVPSEAPLKSTLPVEVVLEDVTTHPLCLHGPTLLFSNENGRYFACASCRNKKDCTIHIDEEDWKKENVRKRNEKYYNLIPKLDKTLAWRNLNEIKSQHASNRAYCDSCKELYVLGQTRKHIKEHRVITPLTDEQLANPSSFLPPIEDDQQQAQYIFSKKSVSTILGILRNNQIGNILCIGTPSVHEAAQAHPDFDSLLLDYDTRHHLFHTPSKYLWYNVFNNYLFNGNEDEKVLKKFIKSSRNKGLCIVMDPPFGGRVEPLVQTIKELSAQYNKICEKEDQLLPVIWAFPYFSEPYICNMIPEIKMHDYQVDYQNHKKFSSKKGGRKLGSPVRFFTNLPLKTIDLSNDSAYKMCDKCKFWVSVSNVHCTKCKQCTSKNGMKYRHCNACRRCVKPTYTHCKTCDRCCQEKHICGTVVQSQSCYNCNEKGHKQADCPMKENKKRKIK
;
A
#
# COMPACT_ATOMS: atom_id res chain seq x y z
N MET A 1 -46.06 31.24 -11.00
CA MET A 1 -45.66 29.85 -11.35
C MET A 1 -44.14 29.81 -11.63
N GLY A 2 -43.35 29.48 -10.62
CA GLY A 2 -41.88 29.44 -10.74
C GLY A 2 -41.40 28.04 -11.03
N ARG A 3 -40.79 27.82 -12.19
CA ARG A 3 -40.18 26.53 -12.57
C ARG A 3 -38.97 26.22 -11.67
N LYS A 4 -39.08 25.21 -10.83
CA LYS A 4 -37.95 24.61 -10.12
C LYS A 4 -37.03 23.94 -11.13
N ARG A 5 -35.83 24.49 -11.37
CA ARG A 5 -34.76 23.82 -12.09
C ARG A 5 -34.23 22.69 -11.20
N LYS A 6 -34.37 21.46 -11.65
CA LYS A 6 -33.69 20.30 -11.08
C LYS A 6 -32.19 20.48 -11.31
N PHE A 7 -31.43 20.51 -10.22
CA PHE A 7 -29.97 20.53 -10.23
C PHE A 7 -29.50 19.11 -10.52
N VAL A 8 -28.95 18.86 -11.70
CA VAL A 8 -28.16 17.70 -12.03
C VAL A 8 -26.72 18.09 -11.73
N PRO A 9 -26.00 17.35 -10.85
CA PRO A 9 -24.58 17.59 -10.67
C PRO A 9 -23.87 17.25 -11.98
N SER A 10 -23.28 18.23 -12.63
CA SER A 10 -22.35 17.96 -13.72
C SER A 10 -21.09 17.35 -13.13
N GLU A 11 -20.99 16.04 -13.15
CA GLU A 11 -19.74 15.33 -13.02
C GLU A 11 -18.91 15.57 -14.27
N ALA A 12 -18.19 16.68 -14.30
CA ALA A 12 -17.05 16.76 -15.18
C ALA A 12 -15.98 15.82 -14.60
N PRO A 13 -15.50 14.81 -15.35
CA PRO A 13 -14.43 13.96 -14.90
C PRO A 13 -13.25 14.86 -14.53
N LEU A 14 -12.71 14.68 -13.31
CA LEU A 14 -11.45 15.28 -12.89
C LEU A 14 -10.41 14.86 -13.93
N LYS A 15 -10.13 15.73 -14.91
CA LYS A 15 -8.99 15.52 -15.81
C LYS A 15 -7.77 15.30 -14.93
N SER A 16 -7.13 14.16 -15.13
CA SER A 16 -5.87 13.83 -14.48
C SER A 16 -4.91 15.00 -14.73
N THR A 17 -4.59 15.73 -13.67
CA THR A 17 -3.63 16.83 -13.74
C THR A 17 -2.18 16.32 -13.68
N LEU A 18 -1.99 15.02 -13.81
CA LEU A 18 -0.69 14.39 -13.85
C LEU A 18 -0.22 14.31 -15.30
N PRO A 19 1.00 14.75 -15.60
CA PRO A 19 1.53 14.75 -16.97
C PRO A 19 1.76 13.33 -17.53
N VAL A 20 1.54 12.30 -16.73
CA VAL A 20 1.72 10.89 -17.10
C VAL A 20 0.53 10.08 -16.60
N GLU A 21 -0.10 9.30 -17.46
CA GLU A 21 -1.19 8.38 -17.15
C GLU A 21 -0.74 6.93 -17.25
N VAL A 22 -1.35 6.02 -16.48
CA VAL A 22 -1.16 4.56 -16.62
C VAL A 22 -2.27 4.06 -17.52
N VAL A 23 -1.90 3.34 -18.57
CA VAL A 23 -2.84 2.61 -19.42
C VAL A 23 -3.07 1.25 -18.76
N LEU A 24 -4.30 1.02 -18.30
CA LEU A 24 -4.68 -0.23 -17.62
C LEU A 24 -5.09 -1.25 -18.68
N GLU A 25 -4.20 -2.19 -18.95
CA GLU A 25 -4.43 -3.30 -19.88
C GLU A 25 -3.73 -4.56 -19.40
N ASP A 26 -3.90 -5.68 -20.10
CA ASP A 26 -3.26 -6.95 -19.77
C ASP A 26 -1.73 -6.84 -19.90
N VAL A 27 -1.06 -7.03 -18.77
CA VAL A 27 0.41 -6.92 -18.69
C VAL A 27 1.15 -8.17 -19.17
N THR A 28 0.47 -9.25 -19.54
CA THR A 28 1.10 -10.53 -19.93
C THR A 28 1.95 -10.43 -21.19
N THR A 29 1.64 -9.47 -22.06
CA THR A 29 2.38 -9.20 -23.31
C THR A 29 3.43 -8.11 -23.15
N HIS A 30 3.54 -7.48 -21.99
CA HIS A 30 4.44 -6.37 -21.75
C HIS A 30 5.91 -6.82 -21.64
N PRO A 31 6.86 -5.90 -21.88
CA PRO A 31 8.27 -6.15 -21.59
C PRO A 31 8.47 -6.50 -20.12
N LEU A 32 9.35 -7.47 -19.84
CA LEU A 32 9.76 -7.80 -18.47
C LEU A 32 10.95 -6.96 -18.04
N CYS A 33 11.01 -6.72 -16.73
CA CYS A 33 12.19 -6.30 -15.99
C CYS A 33 12.39 -7.21 -14.76
N LEU A 34 13.38 -6.94 -13.93
CA LEU A 34 13.61 -7.72 -12.70
C LEU A 34 12.45 -7.61 -11.69
N HIS A 35 11.55 -6.64 -11.88
CA HIS A 35 10.37 -6.40 -11.04
C HIS A 35 9.07 -6.99 -11.64
N GLY A 36 9.20 -7.87 -12.65
CA GLY A 36 8.09 -8.46 -13.41
C GLY A 36 7.69 -7.62 -14.64
N PRO A 37 6.46 -7.82 -15.17
CA PRO A 37 5.95 -7.07 -16.31
C PRO A 37 5.95 -5.57 -16.04
N THR A 38 6.34 -4.80 -17.07
CA THR A 38 6.23 -3.33 -17.03
C THR A 38 4.77 -2.89 -17.15
N LEU A 39 4.50 -1.64 -16.77
CA LEU A 39 3.24 -0.98 -17.10
C LEU A 39 3.41 -0.09 -18.33
N LEU A 40 2.32 0.09 -19.05
CA LEU A 40 2.23 1.04 -20.15
C LEU A 40 1.83 2.41 -19.60
N PHE A 41 2.62 3.42 -19.93
CA PHE A 41 2.38 4.81 -19.56
C PHE A 41 2.11 5.65 -20.82
N SER A 42 1.30 6.68 -20.66
CA SER A 42 1.01 7.67 -21.70
C SER A 42 1.35 9.07 -21.18
N ASN A 43 1.99 9.89 -22.02
CA ASN A 43 2.24 11.31 -21.78
C ASN A 43 2.13 12.08 -23.11
N GLU A 44 2.45 13.38 -23.09
CA GLU A 44 2.44 14.24 -24.28
C GLU A 44 3.39 13.79 -25.42
N ASN A 45 4.42 12.99 -25.10
CA ASN A 45 5.42 12.52 -26.06
C ASN A 45 5.09 11.14 -26.63
N GLY A 46 4.01 10.49 -26.18
CA GLY A 46 3.59 9.17 -26.63
C GLY A 46 3.41 8.14 -25.52
N ARG A 47 3.37 6.87 -25.91
CA ARG A 47 3.16 5.73 -25.02
C ARG A 47 4.45 4.95 -24.86
N TYR A 48 4.78 4.54 -23.63
CA TYR A 48 6.02 3.82 -23.31
C TYR A 48 5.83 2.84 -22.16
N PHE A 49 6.59 1.76 -22.19
CA PHE A 49 6.69 0.79 -21.10
C PHE A 49 7.76 1.20 -20.11
N ALA A 50 7.45 1.11 -18.82
CA ALA A 50 8.39 1.35 -17.73
C ALA A 50 8.08 0.46 -16.52
N CYS A 51 9.02 0.37 -15.59
CA CYS A 51 8.88 -0.45 -14.39
C CYS A 51 7.64 -0.07 -13.58
N ALA A 52 6.87 -1.07 -13.14
CA ALA A 52 5.69 -0.92 -12.31
C ALA A 52 6.04 -0.39 -10.90
N SER A 53 7.17 -0.82 -10.34
CA SER A 53 7.56 -0.58 -8.94
C SER A 53 8.53 0.57 -8.76
N CYS A 54 9.49 0.74 -9.69
CA CYS A 54 10.56 1.72 -9.56
C CYS A 54 10.18 3.05 -10.18
N ARG A 55 10.15 4.12 -9.39
CA ARG A 55 9.94 5.49 -9.87
C ARG A 55 11.19 6.13 -10.46
N ASN A 56 12.36 5.75 -9.94
CA ASN A 56 13.62 6.31 -10.33
C ASN A 56 14.25 5.40 -11.39
N LYS A 57 14.60 5.99 -12.53
CA LYS A 57 15.33 5.28 -13.61
C LYS A 57 16.68 4.70 -13.16
N LYS A 58 17.24 5.15 -12.02
CA LYS A 58 18.46 4.56 -11.45
C LYS A 58 18.20 3.17 -10.87
N ASP A 59 17.00 2.92 -10.35
CA ASP A 59 16.66 1.66 -9.70
C ASP A 59 16.16 0.61 -10.71
N CYS A 60 15.56 1.06 -11.82
CA CYS A 60 15.27 0.23 -12.97
C CYS A 60 15.33 1.06 -14.26
N THR A 61 16.23 0.71 -15.14
CA THR A 61 16.52 1.47 -16.37
C THR A 61 15.55 1.18 -17.51
N ILE A 62 14.61 0.23 -17.33
CA ILE A 62 13.73 -0.16 -18.42
C ILE A 62 12.82 1.01 -18.81
N HIS A 63 12.88 1.36 -20.07
CA HIS A 63 12.04 2.35 -20.75
C HIS A 63 12.06 2.04 -22.23
N ILE A 64 10.91 1.67 -22.77
CA ILE A 64 10.75 1.19 -24.15
C ILE A 64 9.53 1.86 -24.74
N ASP A 65 9.69 2.55 -25.84
CA ASP A 65 8.57 3.12 -26.57
C ASP A 65 7.67 2.01 -27.11
N GLU A 66 6.36 2.21 -27.07
CA GLU A 66 5.40 1.19 -27.50
C GLU A 66 5.63 0.76 -28.95
N GLU A 67 5.95 1.71 -29.84
CA GLU A 67 6.23 1.44 -31.25
C GLU A 67 7.48 0.57 -31.46
N ASP A 68 8.50 0.74 -30.62
CA ASP A 68 9.70 -0.08 -30.67
C ASP A 68 9.45 -1.48 -30.13
N TRP A 69 8.63 -1.61 -29.08
CA TRP A 69 8.24 -2.92 -28.55
C TRP A 69 7.47 -3.77 -29.56
N LYS A 70 6.60 -3.18 -30.35
CA LYS A 70 5.85 -3.90 -31.42
C LYS A 70 6.76 -4.51 -32.49
N LYS A 71 7.98 -3.99 -32.67
CA LYS A 71 8.98 -4.47 -33.63
C LYS A 71 9.86 -5.59 -33.07
N GLU A 72 9.87 -5.78 -31.76
CA GLU A 72 10.77 -6.69 -31.08
C GLU A 72 10.23 -8.13 -31.03
N ASN A 73 11.16 -9.10 -31.00
CA ASN A 73 10.80 -10.48 -30.65
C ASN A 73 10.61 -10.59 -29.14
N VAL A 74 9.37 -10.35 -28.69
CA VAL A 74 8.92 -10.34 -27.31
C VAL A 74 9.44 -11.53 -26.51
N ARG A 75 9.35 -12.74 -27.10
CA ARG A 75 9.73 -13.98 -26.42
C ARG A 75 11.22 -14.02 -26.07
N LYS A 76 12.11 -13.71 -27.03
CA LYS A 76 13.56 -13.73 -26.80
C LYS A 76 14.01 -12.70 -25.76
N ARG A 77 13.38 -11.53 -25.76
CA ARG A 77 13.74 -10.47 -24.84
C ARG A 77 13.26 -10.77 -23.43
N ASN A 78 12.04 -11.24 -23.27
CA ASN A 78 11.49 -11.62 -21.97
C ASN A 78 12.19 -12.85 -21.38
N GLU A 79 12.61 -13.81 -22.21
CA GLU A 79 13.38 -14.99 -21.79
C GLU A 79 14.67 -14.63 -21.03
N LYS A 80 15.37 -13.59 -21.47
CA LYS A 80 16.54 -13.07 -20.74
C LYS A 80 16.20 -12.65 -19.31
N TYR A 81 15.08 -11.95 -19.11
CA TYR A 81 14.68 -11.51 -17.77
C TYR A 81 14.16 -12.64 -16.91
N TYR A 82 13.43 -13.61 -17.49
CA TYR A 82 13.03 -14.82 -16.76
C TYR A 82 14.21 -15.58 -16.14
N ASN A 83 15.33 -15.63 -16.87
CA ASN A 83 16.54 -16.29 -16.40
C ASN A 83 17.34 -15.49 -15.36
N LEU A 84 17.12 -14.18 -15.28
CA LEU A 84 17.75 -13.29 -14.31
C LEU A 84 16.97 -13.16 -13.00
N ILE A 85 15.66 -13.43 -13.00
CA ILE A 85 14.84 -13.44 -11.79
C ILE A 85 15.20 -14.69 -10.97
N PRO A 86 15.70 -14.54 -9.73
CA PRO A 86 16.04 -15.68 -8.89
C PRO A 86 14.78 -16.49 -8.57
N LYS A 87 14.92 -17.81 -8.55
CA LYS A 87 13.85 -18.71 -8.11
C LYS A 87 13.99 -18.97 -6.62
N LEU A 88 12.91 -18.82 -5.86
CA LEU A 88 12.90 -19.15 -4.45
C LEU A 88 12.56 -20.63 -4.26
N ASP A 89 13.50 -21.39 -3.68
CA ASP A 89 13.21 -22.75 -3.22
C ASP A 89 12.52 -22.71 -1.85
N LYS A 90 11.21 -22.49 -1.88
CA LYS A 90 10.37 -22.42 -0.67
C LYS A 90 10.34 -23.77 0.08
N THR A 91 10.53 -24.88 -0.60
CA THR A 91 10.54 -26.22 0.01
C THR A 91 11.83 -26.43 0.81
N LEU A 92 12.96 -26.05 0.26
CA LEU A 92 14.24 -26.10 0.97
C LEU A 92 14.23 -25.13 2.17
N ALA A 93 13.75 -23.92 1.99
CA ALA A 93 13.61 -22.94 3.07
C ALA A 93 12.74 -23.47 4.21
N TRP A 94 11.63 -24.14 3.90
CA TRP A 94 10.76 -24.77 4.90
C TRP A 94 11.42 -25.93 5.64
N ARG A 95 12.16 -26.76 4.96
CA ARG A 95 12.95 -27.84 5.60
C ARG A 95 13.98 -27.25 6.56
N ASN A 96 14.73 -26.25 6.12
CA ASN A 96 15.71 -25.53 6.94
C ASN A 96 15.07 -24.89 8.18
N LEU A 97 13.91 -24.24 8.02
CA LEU A 97 13.20 -23.66 9.16
C LEU A 97 12.79 -24.72 10.19
N ASN A 98 12.35 -25.91 9.76
CA ASN A 98 11.98 -26.99 10.67
C ASN A 98 13.20 -27.54 11.42
N GLU A 99 14.35 -27.67 10.73
CA GLU A 99 15.61 -28.01 11.37
C GLU A 99 16.01 -26.97 12.43
N ILE A 100 15.94 -25.69 12.10
CA ILE A 100 16.25 -24.60 13.02
C ILE A 100 15.28 -24.58 14.21
N LYS A 101 13.99 -24.79 14.00
CA LYS A 101 13.00 -24.89 15.08
C LYS A 101 13.27 -26.04 16.05
N SER A 102 13.90 -27.13 15.58
CA SER A 102 14.29 -28.26 16.45
C SER A 102 15.49 -27.96 17.36
N GLN A 103 16.25 -26.89 17.08
CA GLN A 103 17.41 -26.50 17.87
C GLN A 103 16.99 -25.64 19.08
N HIS A 104 17.84 -25.58 20.10
CA HIS A 104 17.69 -24.65 21.19
C HIS A 104 17.81 -23.20 20.70
N ALA A 105 17.04 -22.28 21.26
CA ALA A 105 16.98 -20.87 20.80
C ALA A 105 18.36 -20.19 20.71
N SER A 106 19.30 -20.52 21.63
CA SER A 106 20.66 -19.98 21.63
C SER A 106 21.49 -20.38 20.40
N ASN A 107 21.10 -21.45 19.71
CA ASN A 107 21.81 -21.96 18.54
C ASN A 107 21.19 -21.48 17.21
N ARG A 108 20.07 -20.76 17.26
CA ARG A 108 19.37 -20.28 16.09
C ARG A 108 19.84 -18.87 15.73
N ALA A 109 20.15 -18.65 14.47
CA ALA A 109 20.64 -17.37 13.99
C ALA A 109 20.05 -16.99 12.62
N TYR A 110 19.88 -15.69 12.42
CA TYR A 110 19.57 -15.10 11.12
C TYR A 110 20.70 -14.14 10.71
N CYS A 111 21.26 -14.37 9.53
CA CYS A 111 22.23 -13.44 8.95
C CYS A 111 21.52 -12.43 8.06
N ASP A 112 21.51 -11.16 8.47
CA ASP A 112 20.89 -10.09 7.68
C ASP A 112 21.67 -9.77 6.42
N SER A 113 22.99 -9.95 6.41
CA SER A 113 23.83 -9.74 5.23
C SER A 113 23.60 -10.81 4.15
N CYS A 114 23.44 -12.08 4.52
CA CYS A 114 23.21 -13.19 3.58
C CYS A 114 21.71 -13.46 3.33
N LYS A 115 20.83 -12.90 4.17
CA LYS A 115 19.39 -13.21 4.17
C LYS A 115 19.11 -14.72 4.38
N GLU A 116 19.79 -15.33 5.34
CA GLU A 116 19.72 -16.76 5.61
C GLU A 116 19.47 -17.06 7.09
N LEU A 117 18.66 -18.10 7.35
CA LEU A 117 18.53 -18.74 8.65
C LEU A 117 19.54 -19.88 8.75
N TYR A 118 20.23 -20.03 9.89
CA TYR A 118 21.20 -21.09 10.09
C TYR A 118 21.37 -21.45 11.58
N VAL A 119 22.02 -22.62 11.82
CA VAL A 119 22.40 -23.07 13.16
C VAL A 119 23.83 -22.61 13.45
N LEU A 120 24.04 -21.98 14.61
CA LEU A 120 25.38 -21.54 15.04
C LEU A 120 26.35 -22.74 15.10
N GLY A 121 27.55 -22.55 14.60
CA GLY A 121 28.59 -23.59 14.54
C GLY A 121 28.61 -24.45 13.27
N GLN A 122 27.53 -24.52 12.51
CA GLN A 122 27.47 -25.24 11.23
C GLN A 122 28.16 -24.51 10.07
N THR A 123 28.23 -23.18 10.13
CA THR A 123 28.85 -22.36 9.09
C THR A 123 29.83 -21.36 9.68
N ARG A 124 31.09 -21.38 9.23
CA ARG A 124 32.08 -20.37 9.59
C ARG A 124 31.97 -19.06 8.80
N LYS A 125 31.11 -19.03 7.77
CA LYS A 125 30.92 -17.90 6.84
C LYS A 125 30.49 -16.58 7.49
N HIS A 126 29.77 -16.65 8.62
CA HIS A 126 29.05 -15.49 9.15
C HIS A 126 29.75 -14.79 10.33
N ILE A 127 31.00 -15.18 10.69
CA ILE A 127 31.52 -14.94 12.06
C ILE A 127 32.18 -13.58 12.25
N LYS A 128 32.61 -12.84 11.23
CA LYS A 128 33.42 -11.61 11.50
C LYS A 128 32.92 -10.30 10.90
N GLU A 129 32.15 -10.33 9.82
CA GLU A 129 31.76 -9.11 9.09
C GLU A 129 30.27 -8.98 8.81
N HIS A 130 29.49 -9.99 9.17
CA HIS A 130 28.05 -10.04 8.87
C HIS A 130 27.22 -9.60 10.07
N ARG A 131 26.11 -8.93 9.79
CA ARG A 131 25.12 -8.59 10.80
C ARG A 131 24.27 -9.82 11.12
N VAL A 132 24.52 -10.42 12.28
CA VAL A 132 23.84 -11.62 12.75
C VAL A 132 22.90 -11.29 13.90
N ILE A 133 21.68 -11.83 13.84
CA ILE A 133 20.65 -11.73 14.88
C ILE A 133 20.55 -13.10 15.54
N THR A 134 20.89 -13.16 16.81
CA THR A 134 20.86 -14.35 17.69
C THR A 134 20.76 -13.91 19.15
N PRO A 135 20.16 -14.68 20.07
CA PRO A 135 19.35 -15.89 19.83
C PRO A 135 18.02 -15.58 19.15
N LEU A 136 17.40 -16.59 18.51
CA LEU A 136 16.05 -16.48 17.95
C LEU A 136 15.07 -17.35 18.71
N THR A 137 14.06 -16.71 19.31
CA THR A 137 12.99 -17.39 20.02
C THR A 137 11.93 -17.97 19.07
N ASP A 138 11.10 -18.89 19.55
CA ASP A 138 9.97 -19.42 18.77
C ASP A 138 9.00 -18.30 18.38
N GLU A 139 8.78 -17.30 19.26
CA GLU A 139 7.96 -16.12 18.99
C GLU A 139 8.54 -15.30 17.84
N GLN A 140 9.84 -15.09 17.79
CA GLN A 140 10.50 -14.38 16.70
C GLN A 140 10.42 -15.16 15.39
N LEU A 141 10.63 -16.48 15.41
CA LEU A 141 10.48 -17.32 14.21
C LEU A 141 9.04 -17.34 13.68
N ALA A 142 8.04 -17.20 14.56
CA ALA A 142 6.63 -17.08 14.18
C ALA A 142 6.23 -15.67 13.72
N ASN A 143 6.97 -14.65 14.18
CA ASN A 143 6.69 -13.23 13.92
C ASN A 143 7.94 -12.52 13.37
N PRO A 144 8.43 -12.88 12.16
CA PRO A 144 9.64 -12.32 11.58
C PRO A 144 9.58 -10.79 11.41
N SER A 145 8.40 -10.20 11.21
CA SER A 145 8.23 -8.74 11.13
C SER A 145 8.66 -8.01 12.42
N SER A 146 8.77 -8.72 13.54
CA SER A 146 9.17 -8.13 14.82
C SER A 146 10.67 -7.83 14.92
N PHE A 147 11.51 -8.53 14.14
CA PHE A 147 12.97 -8.42 14.25
C PHE A 147 13.69 -8.19 12.92
N LEU A 148 13.07 -8.54 11.79
CA LEU A 148 13.68 -8.25 10.49
C LEU A 148 13.87 -6.74 10.31
N PRO A 149 15.12 -6.28 10.07
CA PRO A 149 15.34 -4.85 9.86
C PRO A 149 14.73 -4.42 8.54
N PRO A 150 14.24 -3.18 8.41
CA PRO A 150 13.86 -2.60 7.12
C PRO A 150 15.04 -2.68 6.15
N ILE A 151 14.77 -2.88 4.87
CA ILE A 151 15.79 -2.81 3.82
C ILE A 151 16.17 -1.34 3.67
N GLU A 152 17.40 -0.96 4.12
CA GLU A 152 17.83 0.44 4.28
C GLU A 152 18.09 1.15 2.95
N ASP A 153 18.50 0.42 1.92
CA ASP A 153 18.92 0.99 0.64
C ASP A 153 17.76 1.29 -0.33
N ASP A 154 16.54 0.88 -0.01
CA ASP A 154 15.38 1.07 -0.86
C ASP A 154 14.26 1.88 -0.19
N GLN A 155 14.28 3.20 -0.42
CA GLN A 155 13.19 4.08 0.03
C GLN A 155 11.82 3.74 -0.61
N GLN A 156 11.80 2.89 -1.63
CA GLN A 156 10.61 2.47 -2.34
C GLN A 156 9.98 1.23 -1.70
N GLN A 157 10.78 0.42 -1.01
CA GLN A 157 10.35 -0.71 -0.19
C GLN A 157 10.22 -0.32 1.29
N ALA A 158 9.81 0.91 1.56
CA ALA A 158 9.61 1.37 2.93
C ALA A 158 8.69 0.40 3.68
N GLN A 159 9.31 -0.54 4.41
CA GLN A 159 8.63 -1.59 5.15
C GLN A 159 8.14 -1.02 6.47
N TYR A 160 6.90 -0.56 6.48
CA TYR A 160 6.24 -0.12 7.68
C TYR A 160 5.44 -1.27 8.27
N ILE A 161 5.73 -1.60 9.52
CA ILE A 161 5.05 -2.67 10.23
C ILE A 161 3.95 -2.07 11.11
N PHE A 162 2.72 -2.51 10.93
CA PHE A 162 1.60 -2.06 11.76
C PHE A 162 1.87 -2.29 13.25
N SER A 163 1.44 -1.35 14.08
CA SER A 163 1.43 -1.54 15.53
C SER A 163 0.46 -2.67 15.92
N LYS A 164 0.70 -3.29 17.08
CA LYS A 164 -0.21 -4.31 17.63
C LYS A 164 -1.66 -3.79 17.69
N LYS A 165 -1.85 -2.50 17.99
CA LYS A 165 -3.17 -1.84 18.00
C LYS A 165 -3.82 -1.84 16.64
N SER A 166 -3.09 -1.44 15.58
CA SER A 166 -3.61 -1.43 14.21
C SER A 166 -3.95 -2.85 13.73
N VAL A 167 -3.10 -3.84 14.03
CA VAL A 167 -3.36 -5.25 13.72
C VAL A 167 -4.62 -5.75 14.41
N SER A 168 -4.76 -5.51 15.71
CA SER A 168 -5.95 -5.91 16.49
C SER A 168 -7.22 -5.26 15.93
N THR A 169 -7.15 -3.99 15.53
CA THR A 169 -8.29 -3.29 14.91
C THR A 169 -8.68 -3.96 13.57
N ILE A 170 -7.71 -4.30 12.72
CA ILE A 170 -7.96 -4.99 11.44
C ILE A 170 -8.65 -6.34 11.69
N LEU A 171 -8.10 -7.17 12.59
CA LEU A 171 -8.68 -8.47 12.91
C LEU A 171 -10.08 -8.34 13.52
N GLY A 172 -10.32 -7.32 14.35
CA GLY A 172 -11.63 -6.98 14.87
C GLY A 172 -12.64 -6.62 13.77
N ILE A 173 -12.25 -5.81 12.80
CA ILE A 173 -13.09 -5.48 11.64
C ILE A 173 -13.47 -6.76 10.86
N LEU A 174 -12.50 -7.63 10.60
CA LEU A 174 -12.73 -8.87 9.86
C LEU A 174 -13.69 -9.79 10.61
N ARG A 175 -13.52 -9.95 11.93
CA ARG A 175 -14.42 -10.74 12.77
C ARG A 175 -15.84 -10.20 12.76
N ASN A 176 -16.02 -8.88 12.91
CA ASN A 176 -17.33 -8.24 12.89
C ASN A 176 -18.05 -8.37 11.54
N ASN A 177 -17.30 -8.62 10.47
CA ASN A 177 -17.85 -8.87 9.13
C ASN A 177 -17.86 -10.36 8.76
N GLN A 178 -17.58 -11.28 9.70
CA GLN A 178 -17.59 -12.74 9.49
C GLN A 178 -16.64 -13.20 8.37
N ILE A 179 -15.48 -12.54 8.26
CA ILE A 179 -14.46 -12.86 7.27
C ILE A 179 -13.35 -13.65 7.96
N GLY A 180 -13.15 -14.90 7.52
CA GLY A 180 -12.15 -15.82 8.07
C GLY A 180 -10.88 -15.94 7.25
N ASN A 181 -10.85 -15.50 5.98
CA ASN A 181 -9.68 -15.62 5.12
C ASN A 181 -9.14 -14.25 4.67
N ILE A 182 -7.83 -14.12 4.63
CA ILE A 182 -7.16 -12.84 4.40
C ILE A 182 -6.07 -12.99 3.32
N LEU A 183 -6.15 -12.22 2.24
CA LEU A 183 -5.01 -11.95 1.39
C LEU A 183 -4.25 -10.76 1.97
N CYS A 184 -3.11 -11.03 2.59
CA CYS A 184 -2.24 -10.04 3.20
C CYS A 184 -1.24 -9.52 2.15
N ILE A 185 -1.47 -8.35 1.60
CA ILE A 185 -0.58 -7.76 0.57
C ILE A 185 0.30 -6.69 1.20
N GLY A 186 1.60 -6.98 1.36
CA GLY A 186 2.52 -6.09 2.06
C GLY A 186 2.18 -5.87 3.53
N THR A 187 1.52 -6.85 4.18
CA THR A 187 1.06 -6.73 5.57
C THR A 187 1.48 -7.95 6.41
N PRO A 188 2.80 -8.19 6.56
CA PRO A 188 3.31 -9.39 7.23
C PRO A 188 2.83 -9.51 8.68
N SER A 189 2.76 -8.41 9.43
CA SER A 189 2.30 -8.44 10.83
C SER A 189 0.82 -8.82 10.99
N VAL A 190 -0.02 -8.53 9.98
CA VAL A 190 -1.42 -8.99 9.97
C VAL A 190 -1.46 -10.48 9.67
N HIS A 191 -0.64 -10.95 8.72
CA HIS A 191 -0.51 -12.37 8.39
C HIS A 191 -0.07 -13.18 9.62
N GLU A 192 0.98 -12.76 10.29
CA GLU A 192 1.53 -13.41 11.49
C GLU A 192 0.47 -13.51 12.61
N ALA A 193 -0.22 -12.41 12.88
CA ALA A 193 -1.28 -12.38 13.89
C ALA A 193 -2.49 -13.26 13.50
N ALA A 194 -2.84 -13.30 12.22
CA ALA A 194 -3.93 -14.15 11.72
C ALA A 194 -3.55 -15.64 11.82
N GLN A 195 -2.31 -16.01 11.53
CA GLN A 195 -1.83 -17.40 11.67
C GLN A 195 -1.81 -17.87 13.15
N ALA A 196 -1.65 -16.97 14.09
CA ALA A 196 -1.71 -17.26 15.53
C ALA A 196 -3.15 -17.38 16.07
N HIS A 197 -4.18 -17.10 15.27
CA HIS A 197 -5.57 -17.02 15.72
C HIS A 197 -6.45 -18.07 15.02
N PRO A 198 -7.21 -18.91 15.74
CA PRO A 198 -7.97 -20.02 15.15
C PRO A 198 -9.10 -19.59 14.20
N ASP A 199 -9.61 -18.37 14.33
CA ASP A 199 -10.71 -17.87 13.50
C ASP A 199 -10.26 -17.48 12.07
N PHE A 200 -8.96 -17.32 11.86
CA PHE A 200 -8.43 -16.79 10.61
C PHE A 200 -7.52 -17.77 9.89
N ASP A 201 -7.55 -17.69 8.59
CA ASP A 201 -6.51 -18.21 7.71
C ASP A 201 -6.03 -17.08 6.79
N SER A 202 -4.74 -17.06 6.47
CA SER A 202 -4.17 -15.99 5.66
C SER A 202 -3.08 -16.47 4.73
N LEU A 203 -2.91 -15.74 3.63
CA LEU A 203 -1.85 -15.91 2.65
C LEU A 203 -1.12 -14.58 2.49
N LEU A 204 0.19 -14.57 2.73
CA LEU A 204 1.04 -13.40 2.55
C LEU A 204 1.50 -13.29 1.11
N LEU A 205 1.20 -12.17 0.46
CA LEU A 205 1.69 -11.75 -0.84
C LEU A 205 2.62 -10.55 -0.61
N ASP A 206 3.92 -10.76 -0.71
CA ASP A 206 4.88 -9.71 -0.37
C ASP A 206 6.06 -9.70 -1.35
N TYR A 207 6.60 -8.50 -1.58
CA TYR A 207 7.77 -8.33 -2.42
C TYR A 207 9.07 -8.69 -1.68
N ASP A 208 9.09 -8.60 -0.35
CA ASP A 208 10.23 -8.98 0.48
C ASP A 208 10.42 -10.50 0.52
N THR A 209 11.42 -10.96 -0.22
CA THR A 209 11.72 -12.40 -0.33
C THR A 209 12.13 -13.03 0.99
N ARG A 210 12.60 -12.28 2.00
CA ARG A 210 13.03 -12.81 3.29
C ARG A 210 11.92 -13.58 4.02
N HIS A 211 10.67 -13.22 3.78
CA HIS A 211 9.52 -13.89 4.39
C HIS A 211 9.41 -15.37 4.02
N HIS A 212 9.94 -15.81 2.84
CA HIS A 212 9.90 -17.22 2.46
C HIS A 212 10.66 -18.15 3.43
N LEU A 213 11.61 -17.59 4.20
CA LEU A 213 12.40 -18.35 5.18
C LEU A 213 11.60 -18.74 6.42
N PHE A 214 10.48 -18.08 6.69
CA PHE A 214 9.73 -18.21 7.95
C PHE A 214 8.35 -18.83 7.77
N HIS A 215 7.86 -18.96 6.55
CA HIS A 215 6.52 -19.45 6.25
C HIS A 215 6.55 -20.75 5.43
N THR A 216 5.49 -21.55 5.56
CA THR A 216 5.31 -22.71 4.68
C THR A 216 5.16 -22.27 3.21
N PRO A 217 5.51 -23.12 2.23
CA PRO A 217 5.35 -22.81 0.81
C PRO A 217 3.93 -22.37 0.40
N SER A 218 2.92 -22.79 1.17
CA SER A 218 1.50 -22.44 0.94
C SER A 218 1.03 -21.18 1.66
N LYS A 219 1.89 -20.49 2.42
CA LYS A 219 1.53 -19.32 3.21
C LYS A 219 2.24 -18.03 2.80
N TYR A 220 3.20 -18.13 1.88
CA TYR A 220 3.90 -16.98 1.33
C TYR A 220 4.04 -17.09 -0.19
N LEU A 221 3.76 -15.99 -0.90
CA LEU A 221 3.98 -15.84 -2.33
C LEU A 221 4.84 -14.60 -2.57
N TRP A 222 5.90 -14.74 -3.38
CA TRP A 222 6.68 -13.60 -3.83
C TRP A 222 5.91 -12.84 -4.91
N TYR A 223 5.52 -11.62 -4.60
CA TYR A 223 4.48 -10.93 -5.32
C TYR A 223 4.75 -9.43 -5.48
N ASN A 224 4.42 -8.90 -6.66
CA ASN A 224 4.43 -7.47 -6.92
C ASN A 224 3.00 -6.95 -7.12
N VAL A 225 2.54 -6.12 -6.19
CA VAL A 225 1.18 -5.57 -6.18
C VAL A 225 0.89 -4.58 -7.31
N PHE A 226 1.92 -3.96 -7.90
CA PHE A 226 1.74 -2.96 -8.94
C PHE A 226 1.47 -3.52 -10.33
N ASN A 227 1.74 -4.79 -10.56
CA ASN A 227 1.50 -5.48 -11.82
C ASN A 227 0.86 -6.87 -11.64
N ASN A 228 0.36 -7.14 -10.43
CA ASN A 228 -0.29 -8.41 -10.05
C ASN A 228 0.55 -9.65 -10.45
N TYR A 229 1.88 -9.57 -10.25
CA TYR A 229 2.81 -10.57 -10.74
C TYR A 229 3.34 -11.50 -9.65
N LEU A 230 3.24 -12.81 -9.91
CA LEU A 230 3.79 -13.89 -9.08
C LEU A 230 5.12 -14.37 -9.68
N PHE A 231 6.22 -14.17 -8.95
CA PHE A 231 7.57 -14.43 -9.46
C PHE A 231 7.89 -15.92 -9.67
N ASN A 232 7.29 -16.83 -8.90
CA ASN A 232 7.44 -18.27 -9.10
C ASN A 232 6.41 -18.86 -10.09
N GLY A 233 5.64 -18.01 -10.77
CA GLY A 233 4.75 -18.39 -11.87
C GLY A 233 3.68 -19.40 -11.46
N ASN A 234 3.54 -20.47 -12.25
CA ASN A 234 2.46 -21.46 -12.11
C ASN A 234 2.37 -22.13 -10.72
N GLU A 235 3.49 -22.27 -9.99
CA GLU A 235 3.48 -22.88 -8.64
C GLU A 235 2.74 -21.95 -7.66
N ASP A 236 3.09 -20.68 -7.65
CA ASP A 236 2.46 -19.69 -6.78
C ASP A 236 1.00 -19.44 -7.19
N GLU A 237 0.70 -19.47 -8.49
CA GLU A 237 -0.66 -19.36 -8.99
C GLU A 237 -1.58 -20.51 -8.49
N LYS A 238 -1.07 -21.74 -8.47
CA LYS A 238 -1.79 -22.90 -7.88
C LYS A 238 -2.07 -22.70 -6.39
N VAL A 239 -1.11 -22.18 -5.65
CA VAL A 239 -1.28 -21.88 -4.22
C VAL A 239 -2.33 -20.81 -4.01
N LEU A 240 -2.27 -19.71 -4.76
CA LEU A 240 -3.25 -18.63 -4.71
C LEU A 240 -4.66 -19.13 -5.03
N LYS A 241 -4.83 -19.87 -6.12
CA LYS A 241 -6.13 -20.46 -6.52
C LYS A 241 -6.69 -21.41 -5.46
N LYS A 242 -5.83 -22.25 -4.85
CA LYS A 242 -6.23 -23.16 -3.77
C LYS A 242 -6.70 -22.37 -2.54
N PHE A 243 -5.97 -21.32 -2.15
CA PHE A 243 -6.35 -20.46 -1.03
C PHE A 243 -7.68 -19.74 -1.28
N ILE A 244 -7.84 -19.14 -2.47
CA ILE A 244 -9.11 -18.51 -2.88
C ILE A 244 -10.26 -19.53 -2.81
N LYS A 245 -10.08 -20.73 -3.35
CA LYS A 245 -11.11 -21.78 -3.32
C LYS A 245 -11.50 -22.18 -1.89
N SER A 246 -10.55 -22.26 -0.97
CA SER A 246 -10.79 -22.61 0.44
C SER A 246 -11.59 -21.52 1.17
N SER A 247 -11.58 -20.29 0.69
CA SER A 247 -12.27 -19.15 1.32
C SER A 247 -13.76 -19.05 0.95
N ARG A 248 -14.28 -19.91 0.07
CA ARG A 248 -15.66 -19.85 -0.48
C ARG A 248 -16.73 -19.67 0.60
N ASN A 249 -16.60 -20.35 1.73
CA ASN A 249 -17.60 -20.38 2.81
C ASN A 249 -17.23 -19.49 4.02
N LYS A 250 -15.98 -19.00 4.08
CA LYS A 250 -15.49 -18.20 5.22
C LYS A 250 -15.30 -16.72 4.90
N GLY A 251 -15.63 -16.33 3.67
CA GLY A 251 -15.34 -14.98 3.18
C GLY A 251 -13.85 -14.72 2.99
N LEU A 252 -13.52 -13.82 2.07
CA LEU A 252 -12.17 -13.39 1.74
C LEU A 252 -12.09 -11.87 1.78
N CYS A 253 -11.03 -11.33 2.38
CA CYS A 253 -10.73 -9.90 2.38
C CYS A 253 -9.30 -9.65 1.93
N ILE A 254 -9.09 -8.61 1.14
CA ILE A 254 -7.76 -8.07 0.84
C ILE A 254 -7.40 -7.08 1.94
N VAL A 255 -6.28 -7.31 2.65
CA VAL A 255 -5.69 -6.34 3.56
C VAL A 255 -4.36 -5.90 2.97
N MET A 256 -4.22 -4.60 2.63
CA MET A 256 -3.04 -4.13 1.91
C MET A 256 -2.48 -2.83 2.47
N ASP A 257 -1.14 -2.73 2.47
CA ASP A 257 -0.36 -1.54 2.84
C ASP A 257 0.77 -1.32 1.83
N PRO A 258 0.44 -0.93 0.58
CA PRO A 258 1.43 -0.74 -0.46
C PRO A 258 2.26 0.53 -0.22
N PRO A 259 3.47 0.66 -0.83
CA PRO A 259 4.29 1.86 -0.72
C PRO A 259 3.51 3.13 -1.10
N PHE A 260 3.52 4.13 -0.19
CA PHE A 260 2.72 5.38 -0.35
C PHE A 260 3.14 6.24 -1.55
N GLY A 261 4.30 5.95 -2.08
CA GLY A 261 4.78 6.50 -3.31
C GLY A 261 4.17 5.89 -4.56
N GLY A 262 3.51 4.73 -4.47
CA GLY A 262 2.90 4.02 -5.58
C GLY A 262 1.74 4.78 -6.22
N ARG A 263 1.48 4.47 -7.48
CA ARG A 263 0.31 4.98 -8.21
C ARG A 263 -0.93 4.22 -7.78
N VAL A 264 -2.06 4.92 -7.69
CA VAL A 264 -3.34 4.33 -7.27
C VAL A 264 -3.92 3.43 -8.36
N GLU A 265 -3.73 3.78 -9.63
CA GLU A 265 -4.33 3.10 -10.77
C GLU A 265 -3.95 1.60 -10.84
N PRO A 266 -2.66 1.22 -10.79
CA PRO A 266 -2.27 -0.19 -10.78
C PRO A 266 -2.77 -0.94 -9.54
N LEU A 267 -2.78 -0.30 -8.37
CA LEU A 267 -3.27 -0.90 -7.14
C LEU A 267 -4.77 -1.22 -7.22
N VAL A 268 -5.54 -0.33 -7.82
CA VAL A 268 -6.97 -0.55 -8.10
C VAL A 268 -7.17 -1.69 -9.09
N GLN A 269 -6.34 -1.74 -10.14
CA GLN A 269 -6.40 -2.83 -11.13
C GLN A 269 -6.15 -4.18 -10.46
N THR A 270 -5.13 -4.29 -9.62
CA THR A 270 -4.84 -5.50 -8.83
C THR A 270 -6.02 -5.95 -7.95
N ILE A 271 -6.68 -5.01 -7.26
CA ILE A 271 -7.87 -5.33 -6.46
C ILE A 271 -8.98 -5.90 -7.35
N LYS A 272 -9.23 -5.30 -8.51
CA LYS A 272 -10.26 -5.76 -9.47
C LYS A 272 -9.93 -7.14 -10.04
N GLU A 273 -8.68 -7.39 -10.41
CA GLU A 273 -8.23 -8.68 -10.95
C GLU A 273 -8.33 -9.81 -9.92
N LEU A 274 -7.91 -9.56 -8.67
CA LEU A 274 -8.07 -10.53 -7.58
C LEU A 274 -9.55 -10.79 -7.28
N SER A 275 -10.39 -9.76 -7.35
CA SER A 275 -11.85 -9.90 -7.18
C SER A 275 -12.47 -10.74 -8.30
N ALA A 276 -12.11 -10.46 -9.55
CA ALA A 276 -12.58 -11.24 -10.70
C ALA A 276 -12.12 -12.70 -10.62
N GLN A 277 -10.88 -12.94 -10.17
CA GLN A 277 -10.37 -14.29 -9.94
C GLN A 277 -11.16 -15.02 -8.84
N TYR A 278 -11.47 -14.34 -7.74
CA TYR A 278 -12.30 -14.88 -6.66
C TYR A 278 -13.71 -15.21 -7.15
N ASN A 279 -14.36 -14.30 -7.87
CA ASN A 279 -15.71 -14.48 -8.39
C ASN A 279 -15.77 -15.70 -9.33
N LYS A 280 -14.77 -15.83 -10.22
CA LYS A 280 -14.65 -16.97 -11.14
C LYS A 280 -14.45 -18.30 -10.40
N ILE A 281 -13.53 -18.36 -9.43
CA ILE A 281 -13.19 -19.61 -8.71
C ILE A 281 -14.30 -20.03 -7.76
N CYS A 282 -14.94 -19.07 -7.09
CA CYS A 282 -15.98 -19.33 -6.09
C CYS A 282 -17.40 -19.27 -6.67
N GLU A 283 -17.56 -19.08 -7.98
CA GLU A 283 -18.86 -18.99 -8.68
C GLU A 283 -19.77 -17.93 -8.03
N LYS A 284 -19.23 -16.75 -7.82
CA LYS A 284 -19.94 -15.60 -7.28
C LYS A 284 -20.34 -14.65 -8.40
N GLU A 285 -21.35 -13.82 -8.14
CA GLU A 285 -21.65 -12.67 -9.00
C GLU A 285 -20.48 -11.71 -9.06
N ASP A 286 -20.43 -10.85 -10.10
CA ASP A 286 -19.38 -9.87 -10.25
C ASP A 286 -19.46 -8.82 -9.13
N GLN A 287 -18.58 -8.99 -8.14
CA GLN A 287 -18.47 -8.11 -6.96
C GLN A 287 -17.03 -7.86 -6.59
N LEU A 288 -16.80 -6.71 -6.01
CA LEU A 288 -15.51 -6.38 -5.45
C LEU A 288 -15.31 -7.15 -4.13
N LEU A 289 -14.14 -7.78 -3.95
CA LEU A 289 -13.78 -8.36 -2.66
C LEU A 289 -13.84 -7.28 -1.56
N PRO A 290 -14.18 -7.66 -0.32
CA PRO A 290 -13.87 -6.85 0.84
C PRO A 290 -12.41 -6.41 0.85
N VAL A 291 -12.17 -5.13 1.08
CA VAL A 291 -10.83 -4.53 1.09
C VAL A 291 -10.64 -3.70 2.36
N ILE A 292 -9.50 -3.83 3.00
CA ILE A 292 -8.97 -2.88 3.99
C ILE A 292 -7.61 -2.41 3.45
N TRP A 293 -7.59 -1.20 2.91
CA TRP A 293 -6.41 -0.61 2.29
C TRP A 293 -5.89 0.53 3.16
N ALA A 294 -4.70 0.38 3.74
CA ALA A 294 -4.01 1.43 4.46
C ALA A 294 -3.31 2.37 3.48
N PHE A 295 -3.72 3.65 3.43
CA PHE A 295 -3.13 4.60 2.50
C PHE A 295 -3.26 6.06 3.02
N PRO A 296 -2.44 7.01 2.53
CA PRO A 296 -2.55 8.40 2.96
C PRO A 296 -3.90 9.04 2.63
N TYR A 297 -4.51 9.74 3.59
CA TYR A 297 -5.84 10.35 3.48
C TYR A 297 -6.01 11.31 2.30
N PHE A 298 -4.94 11.90 1.82
CA PHE A 298 -4.99 12.84 0.69
C PHE A 298 -5.17 12.13 -0.67
N SER A 299 -5.03 10.81 -0.71
CA SER A 299 -5.30 9.99 -1.89
C SER A 299 -6.78 9.62 -2.04
N GLU A 300 -7.64 9.96 -1.06
CA GLU A 300 -9.07 9.65 -1.06
C GLU A 300 -9.78 10.04 -2.37
N PRO A 301 -9.59 11.26 -2.94
CA PRO A 301 -10.29 11.62 -4.17
C PRO A 301 -9.94 10.70 -5.35
N TYR A 302 -8.69 10.23 -5.43
CA TYR A 302 -8.23 9.34 -6.50
C TYR A 302 -8.79 7.93 -6.31
N ILE A 303 -8.72 7.39 -5.10
CA ILE A 303 -9.21 6.04 -4.78
C ILE A 303 -10.72 5.96 -4.98
N CYS A 304 -11.49 6.89 -4.37
CA CYS A 304 -12.95 6.87 -4.44
C CYS A 304 -13.49 7.20 -5.85
N ASN A 305 -12.72 7.89 -6.69
CA ASN A 305 -13.09 8.11 -8.09
C ASN A 305 -12.95 6.83 -8.93
N MET A 306 -11.95 5.99 -8.63
CA MET A 306 -11.70 4.75 -9.36
C MET A 306 -12.53 3.56 -8.84
N ILE A 307 -12.85 3.58 -7.55
CA ILE A 307 -13.70 2.57 -6.88
C ILE A 307 -14.68 3.31 -5.97
N PRO A 308 -15.87 3.70 -6.48
CA PRO A 308 -16.86 4.47 -5.72
C PRO A 308 -17.41 3.77 -4.46
N GLU A 309 -17.33 2.45 -4.41
CA GLU A 309 -17.74 1.62 -3.28
C GLU A 309 -16.81 1.80 -2.07
N ILE A 310 -15.55 2.13 -2.30
CA ILE A 310 -14.56 2.35 -1.23
C ILE A 310 -14.79 3.71 -0.57
N LYS A 311 -14.79 3.69 0.75
CA LYS A 311 -14.88 4.88 1.61
C LYS A 311 -13.69 4.96 2.55
N MET A 312 -13.26 6.15 2.85
CA MET A 312 -12.23 6.37 3.86
C MET A 312 -12.86 6.35 5.27
N HIS A 313 -12.28 5.55 6.16
CA HIS A 313 -12.57 5.60 7.59
C HIS A 313 -11.57 6.51 8.31
N ASP A 314 -12.01 7.20 9.37
CA ASP A 314 -11.21 8.18 10.13
C ASP A 314 -10.18 7.52 11.09
N TYR A 315 -10.10 6.19 11.13
CA TYR A 315 -9.10 5.47 11.93
C TYR A 315 -7.69 5.84 11.48
N GLN A 316 -6.88 6.28 12.45
CA GLN A 316 -5.49 6.66 12.21
C GLN A 316 -4.60 5.43 12.39
N VAL A 317 -4.08 4.93 11.27
CA VAL A 317 -3.21 3.76 11.26
C VAL A 317 -1.89 4.10 11.95
N ASP A 318 -1.46 3.26 12.90
CA ASP A 318 -0.21 3.40 13.63
C ASP A 318 0.79 2.30 13.25
N TYR A 319 2.08 2.67 13.24
CA TYR A 319 3.20 1.81 12.84
C TYR A 319 4.23 1.73 13.97
N GLN A 320 4.79 0.54 14.19
CA GLN A 320 5.78 0.35 15.26
C GLN A 320 7.19 0.83 14.90
N ASN A 321 7.57 0.77 13.62
CA ASN A 321 8.92 1.09 13.14
C ASN A 321 9.04 2.42 12.39
N HIS A 322 7.96 3.19 12.23
CA HIS A 322 7.99 4.47 11.52
C HIS A 322 8.13 5.64 12.48
N LYS A 323 9.33 6.21 12.63
CA LYS A 323 9.63 7.33 13.56
C LYS A 323 8.69 8.54 13.44
N LYS A 324 8.22 8.86 12.23
CA LYS A 324 7.32 10.01 11.96
C LYS A 324 5.83 9.66 12.12
N PHE A 325 5.45 8.38 12.04
CA PHE A 325 4.05 7.91 12.06
C PHE A 325 3.70 7.12 13.30
N SER A 326 4.67 6.89 14.19
CA SER A 326 4.39 6.28 15.47
C SER A 326 3.84 7.33 16.45
N SER A 327 2.99 6.88 17.37
CA SER A 327 2.45 7.68 18.48
C SER A 327 3.49 8.07 19.55
N LYS A 328 4.74 7.57 19.42
CA LYS A 328 5.84 7.84 20.36
C LYS A 328 6.35 9.27 20.24
N LYS A 329 6.98 9.79 21.33
CA LYS A 329 7.61 11.14 21.36
C LYS A 329 8.53 11.35 20.14
N GLY A 330 8.28 12.42 19.37
CA GLY A 330 9.02 12.76 18.15
C GLY A 330 8.24 12.54 16.82
N GLY A 331 7.06 11.95 16.87
CA GLY A 331 6.17 11.79 15.71
C GLY A 331 5.58 13.13 15.21
N ARG A 332 4.86 13.07 14.10
CA ARG A 332 4.14 14.25 13.57
C ARG A 332 3.11 14.75 14.58
N LYS A 333 3.01 16.06 14.75
CA LYS A 333 2.04 16.73 15.67
C LYS A 333 0.59 16.25 15.49
N LEU A 334 0.20 15.81 14.27
CA LEU A 334 -1.12 15.28 13.94
C LEU A 334 -1.13 13.75 13.75
N GLY A 335 -0.06 13.05 14.16
CA GLY A 335 0.09 11.61 14.01
C GLY A 335 0.22 11.14 12.56
N SER A 336 -0.07 9.87 12.32
CA SER A 336 0.00 9.24 10.98
C SER A 336 -1.01 9.85 10.01
N PRO A 337 -0.62 10.13 8.75
CA PRO A 337 -1.54 10.55 7.70
C PRO A 337 -2.32 9.38 7.10
N VAL A 338 -2.04 8.14 7.50
CA VAL A 338 -2.61 6.94 6.92
C VAL A 338 -3.99 6.65 7.52
N ARG A 339 -4.91 6.24 6.66
CA ARG A 339 -6.29 5.88 7.01
C ARG A 339 -6.65 4.56 6.35
N PHE A 340 -7.69 3.91 6.83
CA PHE A 340 -8.28 2.77 6.12
C PHE A 340 -9.24 3.25 5.04
N PHE A 341 -9.07 2.66 3.87
CA PHE A 341 -9.99 2.74 2.75
C PHE A 341 -10.66 1.36 2.60
N THR A 342 -11.98 1.32 2.63
CA THR A 342 -12.70 0.04 2.66
C THR A 342 -14.08 0.15 2.02
N ASN A 343 -14.55 -0.94 1.40
CA ASN A 343 -15.92 -1.13 0.98
C ASN A 343 -16.77 -1.86 2.04
N LEU A 344 -16.16 -2.25 3.18
CA LEU A 344 -16.89 -2.79 4.31
C LEU A 344 -17.78 -1.72 4.97
N PRO A 345 -18.91 -2.10 5.59
CA PRO A 345 -19.77 -1.14 6.27
C PRO A 345 -19.03 -0.45 7.42
N LEU A 346 -18.88 0.88 7.38
CA LEU A 346 -18.10 1.63 8.39
C LEU A 346 -18.63 1.45 9.82
N LYS A 347 -19.91 1.09 9.97
CA LYS A 347 -20.54 0.79 11.28
C LYS A 347 -19.99 -0.48 11.97
N THR A 348 -19.34 -1.37 11.20
CA THR A 348 -18.74 -2.60 11.73
C THR A 348 -17.34 -2.40 12.29
N ILE A 349 -16.76 -1.22 12.07
CA ILE A 349 -15.46 -0.83 12.62
C ILE A 349 -15.70 -0.35 14.05
N ASP A 350 -15.43 -1.22 15.01
CA ASP A 350 -15.59 -0.92 16.43
C ASP A 350 -14.30 -0.34 17.01
N LEU A 351 -14.41 0.86 17.59
CA LEU A 351 -13.31 1.56 18.26
C LEU A 351 -13.71 1.97 19.71
N SER A 352 -14.66 1.27 20.30
CA SER A 352 -15.17 1.55 21.64
C SER A 352 -14.10 1.53 22.72
N ASN A 353 -13.08 0.71 22.55
CA ASN A 353 -11.95 0.57 23.48
C ASN A 353 -10.84 1.60 23.26
N ASP A 354 -11.02 2.57 22.37
CA ASP A 354 -10.03 3.60 22.05
C ASP A 354 -10.57 4.99 22.34
N SER A 355 -10.12 5.61 23.44
CA SER A 355 -10.53 6.94 23.87
C SER A 355 -10.25 8.08 22.87
N ALA A 356 -9.44 7.82 21.84
CA ALA A 356 -9.21 8.77 20.74
C ALA A 356 -10.40 8.86 19.77
N TYR A 357 -11.39 7.96 19.90
CA TYR A 357 -12.57 7.89 19.03
C TYR A 357 -13.86 8.02 19.83
N LYS A 358 -14.90 8.45 19.13
CA LYS A 358 -16.28 8.55 19.64
C LYS A 358 -17.26 8.06 18.60
N MET A 359 -18.38 7.52 19.04
CA MET A 359 -19.50 7.21 18.17
C MET A 359 -20.17 8.52 17.70
N CYS A 360 -20.37 8.65 16.40
CA CYS A 360 -21.19 9.74 15.85
C CYS A 360 -22.64 9.25 15.68
N ASP A 361 -23.58 9.74 16.46
CA ASP A 361 -24.99 9.33 16.44
C ASP A 361 -25.66 9.55 15.09
N LYS A 362 -25.22 10.54 14.31
CA LYS A 362 -25.78 10.86 12.99
C LYS A 362 -25.18 9.99 11.88
N CYS A 363 -23.88 9.69 11.94
CA CYS A 363 -23.20 8.85 10.95
C CYS A 363 -23.28 7.36 11.28
N LYS A 364 -23.57 6.99 12.55
CA LYS A 364 -23.65 5.61 13.06
C LYS A 364 -22.35 4.82 12.89
N PHE A 365 -21.19 5.49 13.00
CA PHE A 365 -19.87 4.88 13.06
C PHE A 365 -18.88 5.72 13.90
N TRP A 366 -17.79 5.08 14.29
CA TRP A 366 -16.74 5.69 15.11
C TRP A 366 -15.91 6.68 14.31
N VAL A 367 -15.62 7.83 14.92
CA VAL A 367 -14.79 8.91 14.35
C VAL A 367 -13.86 9.47 15.42
N SER A 368 -12.76 10.09 15.01
CA SER A 368 -11.87 10.80 15.94
C SER A 368 -12.67 11.78 16.82
N VAL A 369 -12.30 11.89 18.11
CA VAL A 369 -12.98 12.80 19.07
C VAL A 369 -13.01 14.24 18.59
N SER A 370 -12.00 14.68 17.83
CA SER A 370 -11.93 16.02 17.24
C SER A 370 -12.75 16.17 15.96
N ASN A 371 -13.23 15.08 15.34
CA ASN A 371 -14.06 15.14 14.15
C ASN A 371 -15.50 15.51 14.52
N VAL A 372 -16.00 16.57 13.92
CA VAL A 372 -17.35 17.09 14.21
C VAL A 372 -18.26 16.86 13.02
N HIS A 373 -19.45 16.31 13.30
CA HIS A 373 -20.47 16.15 12.28
C HIS A 373 -20.94 17.50 11.73
N CYS A 374 -20.81 17.68 10.44
CA CYS A 374 -21.32 18.88 9.76
C CYS A 374 -22.76 18.64 9.29
N THR A 375 -23.72 19.40 9.82
CA THR A 375 -25.13 19.29 9.45
C THR A 375 -25.40 19.65 7.99
N LYS A 376 -24.62 20.59 7.41
CA LYS A 376 -24.72 20.99 6.00
C LYS A 376 -24.16 19.93 5.05
N CYS A 377 -23.04 19.26 5.41
CA CYS A 377 -22.45 18.18 4.63
C CYS A 377 -23.07 16.81 4.97
N LYS A 378 -23.87 16.72 6.03
CA LYS A 378 -24.49 15.49 6.56
C LYS A 378 -23.50 14.37 6.86
N GLN A 379 -22.26 14.71 7.24
CA GLN A 379 -21.19 13.74 7.55
C GLN A 379 -20.11 14.34 8.45
N CYS A 380 -19.31 13.48 9.07
CA CYS A 380 -18.08 13.84 9.74
C CYS A 380 -16.99 14.02 8.68
N THR A 381 -16.51 15.26 8.50
CA THR A 381 -15.72 15.65 7.32
C THR A 381 -14.23 15.72 7.53
N SER A 382 -13.75 15.60 8.78
CA SER A 382 -12.31 15.63 9.05
C SER A 382 -11.61 14.40 8.47
N LYS A 383 -10.48 14.63 7.83
CA LYS A 383 -9.65 13.57 7.23
C LYS A 383 -8.34 13.33 7.98
N ASN A 384 -7.99 14.23 8.90
CA ASN A 384 -6.68 14.24 9.54
C ASN A 384 -6.73 14.54 11.04
N GLY A 385 -7.86 14.31 11.68
CA GLY A 385 -8.04 14.55 13.12
C GLY A 385 -8.16 16.04 13.51
N MET A 386 -8.29 16.98 12.56
CA MET A 386 -8.53 18.38 12.87
C MET A 386 -10.02 18.69 12.78
N LYS A 387 -10.51 19.66 13.58
CA LYS A 387 -11.88 20.16 13.49
C LYS A 387 -12.05 20.98 12.20
N TYR A 388 -12.66 20.40 11.16
CA TYR A 388 -12.96 21.11 9.92
C TYR A 388 -14.13 22.08 10.12
N ARG A 389 -14.14 23.17 9.33
CA ARG A 389 -15.23 24.14 9.29
C ARG A 389 -15.90 24.15 7.93
N HIS A 390 -17.22 24.32 7.90
CA HIS A 390 -17.98 24.43 6.65
C HIS A 390 -17.76 25.81 6.00
N CYS A 391 -17.39 25.82 4.74
CA CYS A 391 -17.37 27.01 3.91
C CYS A 391 -18.65 27.10 3.08
N ASN A 392 -19.47 28.14 3.29
CA ASN A 392 -20.75 28.30 2.60
C ASN A 392 -20.55 28.57 1.09
N ALA A 393 -19.53 29.31 0.71
CA ALA A 393 -19.21 29.59 -0.69
C ALA A 393 -18.77 28.32 -1.44
N CYS A 394 -17.83 27.56 -0.85
CA CYS A 394 -17.37 26.29 -1.45
C CYS A 394 -18.32 25.11 -1.20
N ARG A 395 -19.38 25.27 -0.40
CA ARG A 395 -20.37 24.25 -0.01
C ARG A 395 -19.76 22.94 0.53
N ARG A 396 -18.58 23.03 1.17
CA ARG A 396 -17.86 21.91 1.75
C ARG A 396 -17.10 22.29 3.01
N CYS A 397 -16.78 21.30 3.83
CA CYS A 397 -15.89 21.50 4.97
C CYS A 397 -14.42 21.55 4.53
N VAL A 398 -13.67 22.44 5.15
CA VAL A 398 -12.25 22.69 4.87
C VAL A 398 -11.45 22.70 6.17
N LYS A 399 -10.14 22.53 6.06
CA LYS A 399 -9.20 22.64 7.20
C LYS A 399 -9.37 23.98 7.89
N PRO A 400 -9.19 24.08 9.21
CA PRO A 400 -9.37 25.34 9.94
C PRO A 400 -8.43 26.46 9.50
N THR A 401 -7.27 26.11 8.94
CA THR A 401 -6.27 27.04 8.39
C THR A 401 -6.57 27.55 6.98
N TYR A 402 -7.71 27.13 6.38
CA TYR A 402 -8.12 27.55 5.04
C TYR A 402 -9.25 28.56 5.13
N THR A 403 -9.14 29.67 4.40
CA THR A 403 -10.18 30.68 4.23
C THR A 403 -10.62 30.76 2.77
N HIS A 404 -11.90 31.12 2.53
CA HIS A 404 -12.36 31.31 1.18
C HIS A 404 -11.77 32.59 0.61
N CYS A 405 -11.07 32.47 -0.50
CA CYS A 405 -10.53 33.58 -1.26
C CYS A 405 -11.51 33.93 -2.38
N LYS A 406 -12.04 35.12 -2.38
CA LYS A 406 -12.99 35.62 -3.41
C LYS A 406 -12.33 35.71 -4.80
N THR A 407 -11.05 36.08 -4.86
CA THR A 407 -10.29 36.19 -6.12
C THR A 407 -10.03 34.81 -6.77
N CYS A 408 -9.74 33.78 -5.94
CA CYS A 408 -9.48 32.45 -6.44
C CYS A 408 -10.74 31.56 -6.48
N ASP A 409 -11.86 32.05 -6.01
CA ASP A 409 -13.15 31.34 -5.82
C ASP A 409 -13.00 29.96 -5.16
N ARG A 410 -12.08 29.84 -4.18
CA ARG A 410 -11.81 28.61 -3.43
C ARG A 410 -11.23 28.89 -2.06
N CYS A 411 -11.31 27.90 -1.18
CA CYS A 411 -10.61 27.94 0.10
C CYS A 411 -9.12 27.67 -0.07
N CYS A 412 -8.30 28.62 0.38
CA CYS A 412 -6.84 28.59 0.34
C CYS A 412 -6.25 28.80 1.73
N GLN A 413 -4.97 28.56 1.92
CA GLN A 413 -4.26 28.99 3.12
C GLN A 413 -4.29 30.54 3.21
N GLU A 414 -4.28 31.05 4.43
CA GLU A 414 -4.43 32.49 4.71
C GLU A 414 -3.40 33.35 3.96
N LYS A 415 -2.18 32.87 3.83
CA LYS A 415 -1.07 33.55 3.13
C LYS A 415 -0.81 32.96 1.74
N HIS A 416 -1.84 32.72 0.90
CA HIS A 416 -1.61 32.27 -0.47
C HIS A 416 -1.46 33.47 -1.44
N ILE A 417 -0.75 33.24 -2.52
CA ILE A 417 -0.66 34.19 -3.64
C ILE A 417 -1.79 33.88 -4.61
N CYS A 418 -2.67 34.84 -4.85
CA CYS A 418 -3.80 34.68 -5.78
C CYS A 418 -3.32 34.40 -7.20
N GLY A 419 -4.06 33.55 -7.93
CA GLY A 419 -3.72 33.16 -9.30
C GLY A 419 -2.66 32.09 -9.44
N THR A 420 -1.93 31.78 -8.38
CA THR A 420 -0.96 30.67 -8.40
C THR A 420 -1.61 29.40 -7.84
N VAL A 421 -1.36 28.25 -8.48
CA VAL A 421 -1.65 26.94 -7.88
C VAL A 421 -0.58 26.70 -6.83
N VAL A 422 -0.80 27.22 -5.61
CA VAL A 422 0.15 27.03 -4.51
C VAL A 422 0.16 25.55 -4.15
N GLN A 423 1.20 24.88 -4.53
CA GLN A 423 1.51 23.56 -4.03
C GLN A 423 1.94 23.71 -2.58
N SER A 424 1.20 23.10 -1.67
CA SER A 424 1.45 23.15 -0.22
C SER A 424 2.72 22.41 0.23
N GLN A 425 3.41 21.77 -0.69
CA GLN A 425 4.66 21.02 -0.42
C GLN A 425 5.86 21.86 -0.84
N SER A 426 6.90 21.87 -0.02
CA SER A 426 8.19 22.44 -0.38
C SER A 426 8.81 21.66 -1.52
N CYS A 427 9.50 22.34 -2.42
CA CYS A 427 10.25 21.71 -3.49
C CYS A 427 11.30 20.74 -2.93
N TYR A 428 11.33 19.53 -3.40
CA TYR A 428 12.30 18.52 -2.95
C TYR A 428 13.78 18.88 -3.25
N ASN A 429 14.00 19.82 -4.18
CA ASN A 429 15.34 20.20 -4.59
C ASN A 429 15.89 21.43 -3.83
N CYS A 430 15.07 22.46 -3.60
CA CYS A 430 15.47 23.70 -2.94
C CYS A 430 14.76 23.98 -1.61
N ASN A 431 13.82 23.16 -1.21
CA ASN A 431 12.98 23.30 -0.02
C ASN A 431 12.04 24.53 -0.01
N GLU A 432 12.00 25.32 -1.07
CA GLU A 432 11.10 26.45 -1.20
C GLU A 432 9.71 26.03 -1.64
N LYS A 433 8.70 26.83 -1.26
CA LYS A 433 7.30 26.60 -1.60
C LYS A 433 6.96 27.25 -2.94
N GLY A 434 5.96 26.68 -3.64
CA GLY A 434 5.39 27.31 -4.85
C GLY A 434 5.70 26.57 -6.16
N HIS A 435 6.60 25.61 -6.15
CA HIS A 435 6.92 24.77 -7.32
C HIS A 435 7.27 23.34 -6.91
N LYS A 436 7.25 22.40 -7.84
CA LYS A 436 7.74 21.04 -7.66
C LYS A 436 9.19 20.90 -8.11
N GLN A 437 9.83 19.78 -7.75
CA GLN A 437 11.20 19.45 -8.17
C GLN A 437 11.38 19.52 -9.70
N ALA A 438 10.36 19.19 -10.48
CA ALA A 438 10.39 19.28 -11.94
C ALA A 438 10.58 20.73 -12.42
N ASP A 439 9.91 21.68 -11.78
CA ASP A 439 9.87 23.10 -12.11
C ASP A 439 10.85 23.95 -11.26
N CYS A 440 11.81 23.30 -10.61
CA CYS A 440 12.73 23.96 -9.69
C CYS A 440 13.75 24.83 -10.44
N PRO A 441 13.80 26.15 -10.18
CA PRO A 441 14.79 27.04 -10.81
C PRO A 441 16.23 26.71 -10.42
N MET A 442 16.42 26.01 -9.29
CA MET A 442 17.74 25.60 -8.80
C MET A 442 18.22 24.25 -9.37
N LYS A 443 17.51 23.67 -10.34
CA LYS A 443 17.83 22.35 -10.90
C LYS A 443 19.13 22.32 -11.71
N GLU A 444 19.53 23.43 -12.30
CA GLU A 444 20.73 23.53 -13.14
C GLU A 444 22.05 23.66 -12.34
N ASN A 445 21.99 24.17 -11.13
CA ASN A 445 23.20 24.44 -10.34
C ASN A 445 23.85 23.20 -9.70
N LYS A 446 23.17 22.05 -9.65
CA LYS A 446 23.76 20.81 -9.12
C LYS A 446 24.60 20.02 -10.11
N LYS A 447 24.51 20.27 -11.42
CA LYS A 447 25.35 19.60 -12.43
C LYS A 447 26.76 20.13 -12.49
N ARG A 448 27.08 21.27 -11.85
CA ARG A 448 28.43 21.92 -11.90
C ARG A 448 29.31 21.67 -10.67
N LYS A 449 28.92 20.88 -9.70
CA LYS A 449 29.71 20.61 -8.48
C LYS A 449 30.24 19.18 -8.34
N ILE A 450 30.27 18.42 -9.43
CA ILE A 450 31.01 17.15 -9.50
C ILE A 450 31.97 17.25 -10.67
N LYS A 451 33.12 17.82 -10.39
CA LYS A 451 34.41 17.61 -11.05
C LYS A 451 35.43 17.37 -9.97
#